data_ba13de50f4ef5bb9e04d3763aee294dd
#
_entry.id   ba13de50f4ef5bb9e04d3763aee294dd
#
_cell.length_a   1.000
_cell.length_b   1.000
_cell.length_c   1.000
_cell.angle_alpha   90.00
_cell.angle_beta   90.00
_cell.angle_gamma   90.00
#
_symmetry.space_group_name_H-M   'P 1'
#
loop_
_entity.id
_entity.type
_entity.pdbx_description
1 polymer ?
#
loop_
_entity_poly.entity_id
_entity_poly.type
_entity_poly.pdbx_seq_one_letter_code
_entity_poly.pdbx_strand_id
1 'polypeptide(L)'
;MASKISKAKSNREAIWPGGVPKPAMPYSPAIKAGPWVFIAGQLASDFGPDGLAMECRDHPDLPFQSIPQRRQSAYILQNIKDTCAAAGASLDDDSVRIWQWFTAPNQNRDGGTWVGDGFTITPYLEERDRFLTHDRPASTGMGIKNLLVKDTIVEVDVLLNTETKKQQVALDVPQALAGYSQGLITGDWVFTAGEHATDFVGDTGRADYNGPRSAIQLDARTPSELLWYGLPVKLQTQKLFDKLERNLETCGSSMKDVVHATIYYSHPKNLAEIEEAWIERFPVDPPARTMIPYMGIGIRGCDPEIALVALKKGGKTKKQTIMADGVGAPIGHEPHAVKAGDLLFFSTQIAGDTNGLCAGGKRAEEYPWYGLPARAQMNFILENVAKVCEAAGTSIENICRRQAFHTDFDWFMESIDEWARHFPKDPPCSTTLEIGGPLHLDGALFLLDLIGYCPDE
;
A
#
# COMPACT_ATOMS: atom_id res chain seq x y z
N MET A 1 37.27 14.23 -14.23
CA MET A 1 37.25 14.76 -12.85
C MET A 1 36.01 14.26 -12.21
N ALA A 2 36.09 13.20 -11.41
CA ALA A 2 34.94 12.67 -10.69
C ALA A 2 34.65 13.61 -9.51
N SER A 3 33.51 14.30 -9.57
CA SER A 3 32.97 15.09 -8.47
C SER A 3 32.75 14.16 -7.30
N LYS A 4 33.43 14.36 -6.19
CA LYS A 4 33.12 13.77 -4.90
C LYS A 4 31.78 14.38 -4.45
N ILE A 5 30.69 13.72 -4.76
CA ILE A 5 29.40 13.98 -4.09
C ILE A 5 29.66 13.64 -2.62
N SER A 6 29.63 14.65 -1.77
CA SER A 6 29.67 14.51 -0.33
C SER A 6 28.46 13.67 0.05
N LYS A 7 28.69 12.44 0.54
CA LYS A 7 27.60 11.63 1.12
C LYS A 7 27.10 12.40 2.35
N ALA A 8 25.99 13.11 2.19
CA ALA A 8 25.23 13.58 3.35
C ALA A 8 25.00 12.36 4.24
N LYS A 9 25.31 12.48 5.54
CA LYS A 9 25.07 11.39 6.49
C LYS A 9 23.58 11.12 6.48
N SER A 10 23.17 10.02 5.88
CA SER A 10 21.79 9.54 5.94
C SER A 10 21.43 9.32 7.41
N ASN A 11 20.43 10.05 7.90
CA ASN A 11 19.84 9.82 9.22
C ASN A 11 18.85 8.63 9.20
N ARG A 12 19.08 7.64 8.32
CA ARG A 12 18.33 6.42 8.21
C ARG A 12 18.92 5.36 9.15
N GLU A 13 18.10 4.80 10.00
CA GLU A 13 18.48 3.81 11.01
C GLU A 13 17.50 2.65 11.01
N ALA A 14 18.01 1.41 11.05
CA ALA A 14 17.21 0.21 11.25
C ALA A 14 16.99 -0.03 12.74
N ILE A 15 15.73 -0.21 13.14
CA ILE A 15 15.34 -0.42 14.53
C ILE A 15 15.03 -1.90 14.74
N TRP A 16 15.68 -2.47 15.75
CA TRP A 16 15.53 -3.88 16.14
C TRP A 16 15.02 -3.95 17.58
N PRO A 17 13.70 -4.00 17.78
CA PRO A 17 13.13 -3.97 19.14
C PRO A 17 13.47 -5.24 19.91
N GLY A 18 13.76 -5.10 21.21
CA GLY A 18 13.83 -6.23 22.12
C GLY A 18 12.43 -6.75 22.44
N GLY A 19 12.28 -8.09 22.51
CA GLY A 19 11.00 -8.71 22.87
C GLY A 19 10.00 -8.89 21.71
N VAL A 20 10.28 -8.33 20.55
CA VAL A 20 9.52 -8.59 19.32
C VAL A 20 10.25 -9.67 18.51
N PRO A 21 9.56 -10.64 17.90
CA PRO A 21 10.20 -11.70 17.12
C PRO A 21 11.04 -11.13 15.99
N LYS A 22 12.25 -11.65 15.85
CA LYS A 22 13.15 -11.22 14.77
C LYS A 22 12.73 -11.88 13.46
N PRO A 23 12.52 -11.07 12.38
CA PRO A 23 12.19 -11.62 11.07
C PRO A 23 13.22 -12.65 10.58
N ALA A 24 12.75 -13.74 10.02
CA ALA A 24 13.58 -14.72 9.34
C ALA A 24 14.02 -14.27 7.94
N MET A 25 13.34 -13.25 7.39
CA MET A 25 13.57 -12.69 6.05
C MET A 25 14.46 -11.44 6.10
N PRO A 26 15.10 -11.04 5.00
CA PRO A 26 16.01 -9.89 4.94
C PRO A 26 15.24 -8.57 4.91
N TYR A 27 14.64 -8.19 6.05
CA TYR A 27 14.04 -6.87 6.27
C TYR A 27 14.22 -6.45 7.74
N SER A 28 14.19 -5.15 7.98
CA SER A 28 14.23 -4.58 9.33
C SER A 28 12.81 -4.43 9.90
N PRO A 29 12.56 -4.70 11.18
CA PRO A 29 11.24 -4.51 11.81
C PRO A 29 10.73 -3.08 11.72
N ALA A 30 11.64 -2.10 11.80
CA ALA A 30 11.33 -0.71 11.47
C ALA A 30 12.55 0.02 10.90
N ILE A 31 12.27 1.09 10.15
CA ILE A 31 13.25 2.07 9.70
C ILE A 31 12.83 3.45 10.24
N LYS A 32 13.78 4.12 10.91
CA LYS A 32 13.67 5.55 11.24
C LYS A 32 14.50 6.37 10.27
N ALA A 33 13.90 7.41 9.69
CA ALA A 33 14.53 8.29 8.73
C ALA A 33 14.02 9.72 8.93
N GLY A 34 14.87 10.58 9.51
CA GLY A 34 14.40 11.90 9.96
C GLY A 34 13.23 11.78 10.95
N PRO A 35 12.14 12.51 10.73
CA PRO A 35 10.92 12.43 11.57
C PRO A 35 10.06 11.19 11.27
N TRP A 36 10.37 10.43 10.23
CA TRP A 36 9.55 9.33 9.77
C TRP A 36 9.97 8.01 10.39
N VAL A 37 8.98 7.22 10.79
CA VAL A 37 9.18 5.83 11.23
C VAL A 37 8.28 4.93 10.38
N PHE A 38 8.91 3.97 9.72
CA PHE A 38 8.26 2.96 8.89
C PHE A 38 8.28 1.64 9.66
N ILE A 39 7.13 1.06 9.93
CA ILE A 39 7.00 -0.26 10.55
C ILE A 39 6.75 -1.28 9.45
N ALA A 40 7.53 -2.36 9.45
CA ALA A 40 7.32 -3.49 8.55
C ALA A 40 5.98 -4.16 8.79
N GLY A 41 5.48 -4.88 7.79
CA GLY A 41 4.33 -5.77 7.95
C GLY A 41 4.53 -6.71 9.13
N GLN A 42 3.64 -6.62 10.11
CA GLN A 42 3.62 -7.50 11.26
C GLN A 42 2.60 -8.60 11.05
N LEU A 43 3.05 -9.83 11.20
CA LEU A 43 2.27 -11.05 11.16
C LEU A 43 2.11 -11.62 12.57
N ALA A 44 1.11 -12.45 12.76
CA ALA A 44 0.90 -13.20 14.00
C ALA A 44 1.86 -14.41 14.08
N SER A 45 3.17 -14.13 13.93
CA SER A 45 4.21 -15.15 13.88
C SER A 45 5.38 -14.82 14.79
N ASP A 46 5.94 -15.84 15.40
CA ASP A 46 7.23 -15.79 16.08
C ASP A 46 8.40 -16.25 15.18
N PHE A 47 8.09 -16.51 13.89
CA PHE A 47 9.00 -17.06 12.88
C PHE A 47 9.58 -18.44 13.27
N GLY A 48 8.92 -19.13 14.18
CA GLY A 48 9.24 -20.51 14.52
C GLY A 48 8.74 -21.51 13.46
N PRO A 49 9.09 -22.81 13.63
CA PRO A 49 8.77 -23.85 12.64
C PRO A 49 7.28 -24.09 12.44
N ASP A 50 6.45 -23.71 13.39
CA ASP A 50 5.01 -23.89 13.33
C ASP A 50 4.29 -22.70 12.63
N GLY A 51 5.01 -21.66 12.28
CA GLY A 51 4.52 -20.47 11.59
C GLY A 51 3.76 -19.53 12.54
N LEU A 52 2.51 -19.84 12.87
CA LEU A 52 1.68 -19.03 13.76
C LEU A 52 2.26 -18.99 15.19
N ALA A 53 2.37 -17.79 15.77
CA ALA A 53 2.82 -17.59 17.14
C ALA A 53 1.97 -18.40 18.14
N MET A 54 2.59 -18.92 19.19
CA MET A 54 1.92 -19.80 20.16
C MET A 54 0.67 -19.14 20.77
N GLU A 55 0.74 -17.86 21.10
CA GLU A 55 -0.35 -17.08 21.69
C GLU A 55 -1.54 -16.89 20.72
N CYS A 56 -1.30 -17.09 19.42
CA CYS A 56 -2.32 -16.94 18.39
C CYS A 56 -3.00 -18.25 18.00
N ARG A 57 -2.50 -19.40 18.48
CA ARG A 57 -3.06 -20.72 18.18
C ARG A 57 -4.36 -20.97 18.93
N ASP A 58 -5.20 -21.81 18.35
CA ASP A 58 -6.38 -22.31 19.06
C ASP A 58 -5.96 -23.20 20.22
N HIS A 59 -6.62 -23.01 21.37
CA HIS A 59 -6.42 -23.93 22.48
C HIS A 59 -7.06 -25.28 22.11
N PRO A 60 -6.34 -26.40 22.20
CA PRO A 60 -6.85 -27.69 21.73
C PRO A 60 -8.13 -28.13 22.44
N ASP A 61 -8.32 -27.72 23.70
CA ASP A 61 -9.50 -28.07 24.51
C ASP A 61 -10.65 -27.08 24.36
N LEU A 62 -10.44 -25.92 23.70
CA LEU A 62 -11.43 -24.84 23.58
C LEU A 62 -11.54 -24.27 22.15
N PRO A 63 -11.59 -25.09 21.10
CA PRO A 63 -11.53 -24.61 19.71
C PRO A 63 -12.75 -23.76 19.31
N PHE A 64 -13.89 -23.96 19.95
CA PHE A 64 -15.14 -23.24 19.62
C PHE A 64 -15.29 -21.88 20.32
N GLN A 65 -14.40 -21.53 21.22
CA GLN A 65 -14.40 -20.22 21.90
C GLN A 65 -13.42 -19.24 21.28
N SER A 66 -12.79 -19.63 20.18
CA SER A 66 -11.72 -18.92 19.55
C SER A 66 -12.25 -17.92 18.50
N ILE A 67 -11.69 -16.71 18.51
CA ILE A 67 -11.80 -15.77 17.41
C ILE A 67 -10.37 -15.51 16.90
N PRO A 68 -9.89 -16.28 15.90
CA PRO A 68 -8.49 -16.21 15.44
C PRO A 68 -8.08 -14.80 15.04
N GLN A 69 -8.94 -14.08 14.31
CA GLN A 69 -8.65 -12.71 13.87
C GLN A 69 -8.39 -11.77 15.07
N ARG A 70 -9.15 -11.90 16.17
CA ARG A 70 -8.95 -11.08 17.38
C ARG A 70 -7.59 -11.33 18.02
N ARG A 71 -7.23 -12.60 18.24
CA ARG A 71 -5.95 -12.96 18.85
C ARG A 71 -4.76 -12.53 17.98
N GLN A 72 -4.83 -12.80 16.69
CA GLN A 72 -3.78 -12.38 15.77
C GLN A 72 -3.65 -10.87 15.73
N SER A 73 -4.77 -10.14 15.70
CA SER A 73 -4.75 -8.67 15.71
C SER A 73 -4.17 -8.09 17.00
N ALA A 74 -4.53 -8.65 18.16
CA ALA A 74 -3.98 -8.23 19.45
C ALA A 74 -2.46 -8.43 19.51
N TYR A 75 -1.97 -9.57 19.08
CA TYR A 75 -0.54 -9.90 19.01
C TYR A 75 0.22 -8.93 18.07
N ILE A 76 -0.29 -8.74 16.87
CA ILE A 76 0.29 -7.86 15.85
C ILE A 76 0.38 -6.42 16.37
N LEU A 77 -0.73 -5.89 16.88
CA LEU A 77 -0.81 -4.50 17.34
C LEU A 77 0.09 -4.26 18.58
N GLN A 78 0.26 -5.27 19.44
CA GLN A 78 1.22 -5.18 20.55
C GLN A 78 2.66 -5.12 20.02
N ASN A 79 3.03 -5.99 19.08
CA ASN A 79 4.38 -5.98 18.48
C ASN A 79 4.66 -4.66 17.74
N ILE A 80 3.67 -4.11 17.04
CA ILE A 80 3.77 -2.78 16.39
C ILE A 80 4.00 -1.70 17.45
N LYS A 81 3.22 -1.69 18.53
CA LYS A 81 3.37 -0.72 19.63
C LYS A 81 4.77 -0.77 20.24
N ASP A 82 5.29 -1.98 20.51
CA ASP A 82 6.62 -2.16 21.10
C ASP A 82 7.72 -1.74 20.11
N THR A 83 7.52 -2.00 18.84
CA THR A 83 8.43 -1.55 17.76
C THR A 83 8.43 -0.03 17.63
N CYS A 84 7.26 0.62 17.68
CA CYS A 84 7.14 2.08 17.71
C CYS A 84 7.90 2.67 18.90
N ALA A 85 7.70 2.12 20.11
CA ALA A 85 8.38 2.57 21.31
C ALA A 85 9.92 2.44 21.20
N ALA A 86 10.42 1.35 20.62
CA ALA A 86 11.85 1.16 20.36
C ALA A 86 12.41 2.19 19.35
N ALA A 87 11.59 2.67 18.42
CA ALA A 87 11.94 3.75 17.48
C ALA A 87 11.81 5.16 18.10
N GLY A 88 11.36 5.26 19.36
CA GLY A 88 11.06 6.53 20.02
C GLY A 88 9.80 7.22 19.50
N ALA A 89 8.80 6.43 19.10
CA ALA A 89 7.51 6.86 18.58
C ALA A 89 6.35 6.24 19.37
N SER A 90 5.18 6.85 19.29
CA SER A 90 3.92 6.36 19.84
C SER A 90 3.01 5.88 18.73
N LEU A 91 2.54 4.63 18.81
CA LEU A 91 1.57 4.12 17.84
C LEU A 91 0.29 4.97 17.83
N ASP A 92 -0.20 5.38 19.00
CA ASP A 92 -1.44 6.14 19.12
C ASP A 92 -1.26 7.61 18.71
N ASP A 93 -0.15 8.27 19.09
CA ASP A 93 0.05 9.70 18.86
C ASP A 93 0.62 10.04 17.48
N ASP A 94 1.52 9.18 16.94
CA ASP A 94 2.36 9.53 15.80
C ASP A 94 1.97 8.81 14.50
N SER A 95 1.09 7.78 14.56
CA SER A 95 0.70 7.05 13.36
C SER A 95 -0.13 7.93 12.42
N VAL A 96 0.32 8.06 11.16
CA VAL A 96 -0.37 8.88 10.15
C VAL A 96 -1.07 8.04 9.10
N ARG A 97 -0.57 6.83 8.86
CA ARG A 97 -1.16 5.90 7.92
C ARG A 97 -1.00 4.46 8.39
N ILE A 98 -2.04 3.64 8.15
CA ILE A 98 -2.05 2.21 8.47
C ILE A 98 -2.61 1.44 7.28
N TRP A 99 -1.95 0.35 6.93
CA TRP A 99 -2.42 -0.61 5.93
C TRP A 99 -2.72 -1.94 6.61
N GLN A 100 -3.82 -2.55 6.22
CA GLN A 100 -4.24 -3.84 6.75
C GLN A 100 -4.54 -4.79 5.59
N TRP A 101 -3.96 -5.94 5.63
CA TRP A 101 -4.03 -6.97 4.61
C TRP A 101 -4.69 -8.21 5.21
N PHE A 102 -5.82 -8.61 4.65
CA PHE A 102 -6.60 -9.72 5.17
C PHE A 102 -6.66 -10.85 4.15
N THR A 103 -6.34 -12.09 4.58
CA THR A 103 -6.66 -13.24 3.76
C THR A 103 -8.15 -13.45 3.79
N ALA A 104 -8.79 -13.49 2.64
CA ALA A 104 -10.23 -13.65 2.55
C ALA A 104 -10.58 -15.03 2.01
N PRO A 105 -11.27 -15.88 2.77
CA PRO A 105 -11.77 -17.14 2.26
C PRO A 105 -12.85 -16.89 1.19
N ASN A 106 -12.93 -17.75 0.18
CA ASN A 106 -13.95 -17.72 -0.87
C ASN A 106 -14.00 -16.45 -1.71
N GLN A 107 -12.84 -15.98 -2.15
CA GLN A 107 -12.75 -14.77 -2.95
C GLN A 107 -13.23 -15.01 -4.37
N ASN A 108 -14.22 -14.23 -4.78
CA ASN A 108 -14.63 -14.16 -6.16
C ASN A 108 -14.08 -12.88 -6.78
N ARG A 109 -13.14 -13.00 -7.72
CA ARG A 109 -12.53 -11.87 -8.44
C ARG A 109 -13.53 -11.05 -9.26
N ASP A 110 -14.67 -11.63 -9.59
CA ASP A 110 -15.70 -10.97 -10.41
C ASP A 110 -16.54 -9.96 -9.61
N GLY A 111 -15.93 -9.24 -8.68
CA GLY A 111 -16.57 -8.19 -7.91
C GLY A 111 -17.32 -8.67 -6.68
N GLY A 112 -17.10 -9.90 -6.26
CA GLY A 112 -17.51 -10.35 -4.94
C GLY A 112 -16.65 -9.70 -3.88
N THR A 113 -17.27 -9.11 -2.89
CA THR A 113 -16.55 -8.66 -1.72
C THR A 113 -16.40 -9.81 -0.75
N TRP A 114 -15.23 -9.88 -0.14
CA TRP A 114 -14.97 -10.75 1.00
C TRP A 114 -15.84 -10.41 2.23
N VAL A 115 -16.43 -9.21 2.26
CA VAL A 115 -17.42 -8.78 3.26
C VAL A 115 -18.82 -9.20 2.78
N GLY A 116 -19.25 -10.36 2.99
CA GLY A 116 -20.57 -10.83 2.57
C GLY A 116 -20.68 -12.34 2.61
N ASP A 117 -19.55 -13.03 2.50
CA ASP A 117 -19.47 -14.48 2.55
C ASP A 117 -19.08 -15.00 3.95
N GLY A 118 -19.55 -14.29 5.00
CA GLY A 118 -19.27 -14.64 6.40
C GLY A 118 -17.92 -14.13 6.93
N PHE A 119 -17.15 -13.39 6.14
CA PHE A 119 -15.93 -12.72 6.59
C PHE A 119 -16.26 -11.34 7.16
N THR A 120 -15.68 -11.02 8.29
CA THR A 120 -15.79 -9.70 8.94
C THR A 120 -14.46 -9.23 9.48
N ILE A 121 -14.19 -7.94 9.42
CA ILE A 121 -13.03 -7.32 10.04
C ILE A 121 -13.33 -6.76 11.45
N THR A 122 -14.55 -6.96 11.94
CA THR A 122 -14.98 -6.43 13.25
C THR A 122 -14.04 -6.83 14.38
N PRO A 123 -13.56 -8.10 14.52
CA PRO A 123 -12.65 -8.46 15.59
C PRO A 123 -11.30 -7.71 15.53
N TYR A 124 -10.81 -7.40 14.32
CA TYR A 124 -9.63 -6.55 14.13
C TYR A 124 -9.92 -5.10 14.55
N LEU A 125 -11.05 -4.53 14.13
CA LEU A 125 -11.41 -3.15 14.47
C LEU A 125 -11.54 -2.96 15.98
N GLU A 126 -12.16 -3.92 16.69
CA GLU A 126 -12.29 -3.90 18.14
C GLU A 126 -10.92 -3.93 18.86
N GLU A 127 -9.96 -4.72 18.36
CA GLU A 127 -8.61 -4.72 18.91
C GLU A 127 -7.86 -3.44 18.55
N ARG A 128 -7.93 -2.99 17.29
CA ARG A 128 -7.30 -1.73 16.86
C ARG A 128 -7.72 -0.54 17.73
N ASP A 129 -8.99 -0.47 18.10
CA ASP A 129 -9.56 0.63 18.88
C ASP A 129 -9.02 0.69 20.32
N ARG A 130 -8.34 -0.37 20.80
CA ARG A 130 -7.61 -0.36 22.09
C ARG A 130 -6.24 0.29 21.98
N PHE A 131 -5.67 0.33 20.78
CA PHE A 131 -4.34 0.87 20.53
C PHE A 131 -4.37 2.26 19.88
N LEU A 132 -5.43 2.58 19.14
CA LEU A 132 -5.65 3.83 18.43
C LEU A 132 -6.91 4.51 18.98
N THR A 133 -6.72 5.33 19.99
CA THR A 133 -7.81 5.87 20.81
C THR A 133 -8.30 7.26 20.36
N HIS A 134 -7.45 8.02 19.66
CA HIS A 134 -7.77 9.36 19.16
C HIS A 134 -7.09 9.65 17.83
N ASP A 135 -7.64 10.60 17.06
CA ASP A 135 -7.10 11.01 15.75
C ASP A 135 -6.55 9.82 14.95
N ARG A 136 -7.40 8.83 14.72
CA ARG A 136 -6.98 7.57 14.09
C ARG A 136 -6.28 7.81 12.76
N PRO A 137 -5.24 7.03 12.40
CA PRO A 137 -4.54 7.22 11.14
C PRO A 137 -5.46 7.05 9.92
N ALA A 138 -5.07 7.64 8.81
CA ALA A 138 -5.65 7.30 7.52
C ALA A 138 -5.44 5.81 7.24
N SER A 139 -6.47 5.10 6.82
CA SER A 139 -6.50 3.64 6.81
C SER A 139 -6.86 3.09 5.44
N THR A 140 -6.26 1.96 5.10
CA THR A 140 -6.59 1.16 3.91
C THR A 140 -6.62 -0.31 4.31
N GLY A 141 -7.71 -1.02 4.04
CA GLY A 141 -7.86 -2.44 4.33
C GLY A 141 -8.22 -3.24 3.09
N MET A 142 -7.37 -4.22 2.70
CA MET A 142 -7.51 -4.97 1.47
C MET A 142 -7.58 -6.48 1.69
N GLY A 143 -8.42 -7.14 0.91
CA GLY A 143 -8.40 -8.58 0.75
C GLY A 143 -7.26 -9.02 -0.18
N ILE A 144 -6.52 -10.03 0.25
CA ILE A 144 -5.40 -10.64 -0.47
C ILE A 144 -5.55 -12.15 -0.52
N LYS A 145 -4.74 -12.82 -1.33
CA LYS A 145 -4.80 -14.28 -1.49
C LYS A 145 -4.15 -15.00 -0.31
N ASN A 146 -2.88 -14.69 -0.02
CA ASN A 146 -2.14 -15.32 1.07
C ASN A 146 -1.15 -14.34 1.72
N LEU A 147 -0.78 -14.67 2.95
CA LEU A 147 0.35 -14.10 3.68
C LEU A 147 1.51 -15.09 3.70
N LEU A 148 2.73 -14.58 3.92
CA LEU A 148 3.95 -15.42 3.88
C LEU A 148 3.98 -16.53 4.91
N VAL A 149 3.34 -16.34 6.04
CA VAL A 149 3.34 -17.32 7.13
C VAL A 149 2.00 -18.05 7.15
N LYS A 150 2.08 -19.37 7.13
CA LYS A 150 0.91 -20.25 7.17
C LYS A 150 0.01 -19.94 8.37
N ASP A 151 -1.30 -20.04 8.15
CA ASP A 151 -2.36 -19.84 9.15
C ASP A 151 -2.46 -18.41 9.72
N THR A 152 -1.66 -17.45 9.23
CA THR A 152 -1.88 -16.03 9.49
C THR A 152 -2.98 -15.48 8.57
N ILE A 153 -3.82 -14.61 9.12
CA ILE A 153 -5.01 -14.09 8.42
C ILE A 153 -5.04 -12.56 8.32
N VAL A 154 -4.11 -11.90 8.99
CA VAL A 154 -3.97 -10.45 8.94
C VAL A 154 -2.49 -10.06 9.03
N GLU A 155 -2.11 -9.05 8.27
CA GLU A 155 -0.82 -8.36 8.33
C GLU A 155 -1.07 -6.87 8.41
N VAL A 156 -0.27 -6.14 9.18
CA VAL A 156 -0.44 -4.69 9.38
C VAL A 156 0.91 -4.01 9.29
N ASP A 157 0.98 -2.93 8.50
CA ASP A 157 2.14 -2.03 8.46
C ASP A 157 1.70 -0.58 8.71
N VAL A 158 2.62 0.24 9.24
CA VAL A 158 2.30 1.58 9.74
C VAL A 158 3.38 2.58 9.35
N LEU A 159 2.94 3.79 9.00
CA LEU A 159 3.80 4.97 8.84
C LEU A 159 3.50 5.97 9.97
N LEU A 160 4.56 6.47 10.61
CA LEU A 160 4.46 7.45 11.69
C LEU A 160 5.29 8.70 11.36
N ASN A 161 4.87 9.84 11.93
CA ASN A 161 5.63 11.08 11.94
C ASN A 161 5.78 11.58 13.38
N THR A 162 7.02 11.73 13.85
CA THR A 162 7.34 12.08 15.24
C THR A 162 7.61 13.55 15.46
N GLU A 163 7.62 14.37 14.41
CA GLU A 163 7.96 15.80 14.51
C GLU A 163 6.74 16.66 14.81
N THR A 164 5.61 16.32 14.21
CA THR A 164 4.40 17.12 14.29
C THR A 164 3.20 16.28 14.74
N LYS A 165 2.38 16.86 15.62
CA LYS A 165 1.14 16.20 16.04
C LYS A 165 0.22 16.00 14.85
N LYS A 166 -0.34 14.81 14.75
CA LYS A 166 -1.40 14.52 13.81
C LYS A 166 -2.71 15.14 14.25
N GLN A 167 -3.56 15.42 13.29
CA GLN A 167 -4.92 15.93 13.50
C GLN A 167 -5.87 15.30 12.50
N GLN A 168 -6.89 14.64 13.00
CA GLN A 168 -8.03 14.24 12.17
C GLN A 168 -8.83 15.48 11.77
N VAL A 169 -9.21 15.57 10.52
CA VAL A 169 -10.04 16.65 9.99
C VAL A 169 -11.46 16.13 9.85
N ALA A 170 -12.42 16.88 10.45
CA ALA A 170 -13.83 16.59 10.22
C ALA A 170 -14.21 16.99 8.78
N LEU A 171 -14.58 16.01 7.99
CA LEU A 171 -14.97 16.19 6.60
C LEU A 171 -16.49 16.22 6.46
N ASP A 172 -17.00 17.04 5.56
CA ASP A 172 -18.41 17.04 5.17
C ASP A 172 -18.68 15.95 4.10
N VAL A 173 -18.44 14.71 4.49
CA VAL A 173 -18.67 13.52 3.70
C VAL A 173 -19.25 12.41 4.58
N PRO A 174 -19.92 11.40 4.00
CA PRO A 174 -20.41 10.26 4.76
C PRO A 174 -19.30 9.62 5.59
N GLN A 175 -19.59 9.34 6.86
CA GLN A 175 -18.63 8.75 7.78
C GLN A 175 -18.34 7.31 7.43
N ALA A 176 -17.04 6.97 7.38
CA ALA A 176 -16.59 5.61 7.15
C ALA A 176 -17.02 4.66 8.28
N LEU A 177 -17.57 3.51 7.92
CA LEU A 177 -18.07 2.52 8.87
C LEU A 177 -16.97 1.95 9.79
N ALA A 178 -15.73 1.89 9.29
CA ALA A 178 -14.60 1.34 10.04
C ALA A 178 -13.91 2.36 10.98
N GLY A 179 -14.45 3.58 11.12
CA GLY A 179 -14.02 4.58 12.11
C GLY A 179 -12.55 5.02 11.97
N TYR A 180 -12.04 5.18 10.76
CA TYR A 180 -10.73 5.76 10.47
C TYR A 180 -10.83 7.24 10.11
N SER A 181 -9.69 7.94 10.06
CA SER A 181 -9.65 9.32 9.56
C SER A 181 -9.69 9.35 8.04
N GLN A 182 -10.74 9.92 7.46
CA GLN A 182 -10.85 10.11 6.02
C GLN A 182 -9.93 11.22 5.51
N GLY A 183 -9.55 12.16 6.39
CA GLY A 183 -8.53 13.19 6.18
C GLY A 183 -7.73 13.41 7.45
N LEU A 184 -6.40 13.31 7.35
CA LEU A 184 -5.47 13.50 8.45
C LEU A 184 -4.37 14.47 8.05
N ILE A 185 -4.03 15.38 8.93
CA ILE A 185 -2.98 16.39 8.75
C ILE A 185 -1.85 16.13 9.75
N THR A 186 -0.60 16.26 9.31
CA THR A 186 0.58 16.36 10.17
C THR A 186 1.60 17.32 9.52
N GLY A 187 1.87 18.44 10.15
CA GLY A 187 2.69 19.51 9.55
C GLY A 187 2.17 19.94 8.17
N ASP A 188 3.03 19.86 7.17
CA ASP A 188 2.69 20.18 5.77
C ASP A 188 2.00 19.02 5.03
N TRP A 189 1.81 17.87 5.65
CA TRP A 189 1.32 16.66 5.02
C TRP A 189 -0.16 16.44 5.23
N VAL A 190 -0.82 15.94 4.19
CA VAL A 190 -2.22 15.51 4.21
C VAL A 190 -2.29 14.07 3.72
N PHE A 191 -2.94 13.21 4.50
CA PHE A 191 -3.19 11.82 4.18
C PHE A 191 -4.69 11.58 4.06
N THR A 192 -5.15 11.02 2.94
CA THR A 192 -6.50 10.49 2.86
C THR A 192 -6.50 9.00 3.16
N ALA A 193 -7.58 8.49 3.71
CA ALA A 193 -7.81 7.05 3.73
C ALA A 193 -7.99 6.50 2.32
N GLY A 194 -8.03 5.18 2.18
CA GLY A 194 -8.57 4.53 1.01
C GLY A 194 -10.06 4.83 0.90
N GLU A 195 -10.45 5.46 -0.18
CA GLU A 195 -11.83 5.89 -0.41
C GLU A 195 -12.41 5.21 -1.65
N HIS A 196 -13.72 5.05 -1.65
CA HIS A 196 -14.50 4.47 -2.73
C HIS A 196 -15.58 5.44 -3.19
N ALA A 197 -16.16 5.17 -4.36
CA ALA A 197 -17.35 5.86 -4.85
C ALA A 197 -18.62 5.41 -4.09
N THR A 198 -18.62 5.60 -2.77
CA THR A 198 -19.72 5.22 -1.87
C THR A 198 -20.08 6.36 -0.93
N ASP A 199 -21.36 6.41 -0.56
CA ASP A 199 -21.87 7.25 0.51
C ASP A 199 -22.08 6.46 1.83
N PHE A 200 -21.69 5.19 1.87
CA PHE A 200 -21.92 4.25 2.96
C PHE A 200 -23.40 4.07 3.32
N VAL A 201 -24.31 4.51 2.46
CA VAL A 201 -25.76 4.29 2.60
C VAL A 201 -26.14 3.01 1.85
N GLY A 202 -27.01 2.21 2.44
CA GLY A 202 -27.42 0.94 1.87
C GLY A 202 -26.65 -0.25 2.43
N ASP A 203 -26.77 -1.40 1.77
CA ASP A 203 -26.17 -2.64 2.22
C ASP A 203 -24.76 -2.77 1.67
N THR A 204 -23.78 -2.28 2.44
CA THR A 204 -22.37 -2.28 2.05
C THR A 204 -21.77 -3.68 1.89
N GLY A 205 -22.38 -4.70 2.46
CA GLY A 205 -21.91 -6.09 2.40
C GLY A 205 -22.63 -6.98 1.40
N ARG A 206 -23.81 -6.55 0.90
CA ARG A 206 -24.69 -7.39 0.07
C ARG A 206 -25.24 -6.67 -1.16
N ALA A 207 -24.70 -5.53 -1.51
CA ALA A 207 -25.28 -4.67 -2.52
C ALA A 207 -25.41 -5.35 -3.88
N ASP A 208 -26.60 -5.33 -4.44
CA ASP A 208 -26.80 -5.50 -5.86
C ASP A 208 -26.13 -4.35 -6.60
N TYR A 209 -25.30 -4.62 -7.58
CA TYR A 209 -24.39 -3.72 -8.24
C TYR A 209 -24.97 -2.35 -8.60
N ASN A 210 -26.20 -2.27 -9.11
CA ASN A 210 -26.91 -1.05 -9.45
C ASN A 210 -28.33 -1.01 -8.87
N GLY A 211 -28.66 -1.95 -7.99
CA GLY A 211 -29.98 -2.02 -7.39
C GLY A 211 -30.22 -0.96 -6.32
N PRO A 212 -31.44 -0.85 -5.80
CA PRO A 212 -31.81 0.12 -4.75
C PRO A 212 -30.98 0.00 -3.47
N ARG A 213 -30.34 -1.15 -3.26
CA ARG A 213 -29.48 -1.45 -2.11
C ARG A 213 -28.00 -1.25 -2.37
N SER A 214 -27.61 -0.82 -3.56
CA SER A 214 -26.22 -0.62 -3.87
C SER A 214 -25.59 0.41 -2.94
N ALA A 215 -24.40 0.10 -2.41
CA ALA A 215 -23.59 1.04 -1.65
C ALA A 215 -22.82 2.02 -2.54
N ILE A 216 -22.80 1.83 -3.86
CA ILE A 216 -22.25 2.81 -4.79
C ILE A 216 -23.09 4.07 -4.68
N GLN A 217 -22.46 5.23 -4.50
CA GLN A 217 -23.16 6.51 -4.46
C GLN A 217 -23.99 6.74 -5.73
N LEU A 218 -25.13 7.38 -5.59
CA LEU A 218 -26.16 7.42 -6.64
C LEU A 218 -25.66 7.97 -7.99
N ASP A 219 -24.84 9.02 -7.95
CA ASP A 219 -24.29 9.67 -9.14
C ASP A 219 -23.06 8.96 -9.73
N ALA A 220 -22.57 7.91 -9.07
CA ALA A 220 -21.54 7.01 -9.59
C ALA A 220 -22.11 5.72 -10.20
N ARG A 221 -23.43 5.52 -10.14
CA ARG A 221 -24.10 4.35 -10.74
C ARG A 221 -24.29 4.57 -12.24
N THR A 222 -24.16 3.48 -12.99
CA THR A 222 -24.50 3.51 -14.40
C THR A 222 -26.01 3.70 -14.60
N PRO A 223 -26.45 4.39 -15.66
CA PRO A 223 -27.87 4.60 -15.93
C PRO A 223 -28.64 3.31 -16.24
N SER A 224 -27.97 2.23 -16.59
CA SER A 224 -28.57 0.96 -16.99
C SER A 224 -28.06 -0.19 -16.12
N GLU A 225 -28.98 -0.97 -15.55
CA GLU A 225 -28.66 -2.22 -14.84
C GLU A 225 -27.95 -3.24 -15.74
N LEU A 226 -28.18 -3.17 -17.04
CA LEU A 226 -27.54 -4.05 -18.01
C LEU A 226 -26.15 -3.61 -18.44
N LEU A 227 -25.66 -2.47 -17.93
CA LEU A 227 -24.35 -1.91 -18.23
C LEU A 227 -24.07 -1.71 -19.75
N TRP A 228 -25.12 -1.42 -20.53
CA TRP A 228 -24.99 -1.22 -21.97
C TRP A 228 -24.45 0.15 -22.37
N TYR A 229 -24.46 1.08 -21.43
CA TYR A 229 -24.05 2.47 -21.67
C TYR A 229 -23.01 2.91 -20.68
N GLY A 230 -22.00 3.58 -21.18
CA GLY A 230 -20.94 4.19 -20.40
C GLY A 230 -19.86 3.22 -19.96
N LEU A 231 -18.94 3.76 -19.20
CA LEU A 231 -17.82 3.08 -18.61
C LEU A 231 -18.00 3.13 -17.09
N PRO A 232 -18.49 2.05 -16.47
CA PRO A 232 -18.89 2.09 -15.05
C PRO A 232 -17.74 2.38 -14.11
N VAL A 233 -16.55 1.85 -14.38
CA VAL A 233 -15.36 2.06 -13.55
C VAL A 233 -14.81 3.48 -13.73
N LYS A 234 -14.84 4.02 -14.96
CA LYS A 234 -14.49 5.42 -15.22
C LYS A 234 -15.39 6.38 -14.45
N LEU A 235 -16.71 6.16 -14.49
CA LEU A 235 -17.67 6.99 -13.75
C LEU A 235 -17.44 6.94 -12.25
N GLN A 236 -17.24 5.74 -11.68
CA GLN A 236 -16.89 5.59 -10.26
C GLN A 236 -15.58 6.32 -9.94
N THR A 237 -14.55 6.17 -10.78
CA THR A 237 -13.24 6.83 -10.57
C THR A 237 -13.36 8.35 -10.60
N GLN A 238 -14.12 8.91 -11.54
CA GLN A 238 -14.37 10.36 -11.59
C GLN A 238 -15.07 10.87 -10.33
N LYS A 239 -16.12 10.17 -9.88
CA LYS A 239 -16.86 10.53 -8.66
C LYS A 239 -16.04 10.35 -7.38
N LEU A 240 -15.19 9.35 -7.36
CA LEU A 240 -14.22 9.16 -6.30
C LEU A 240 -13.21 10.32 -6.24
N PHE A 241 -12.70 10.78 -7.38
CA PHE A 241 -11.84 11.97 -7.42
C PHE A 241 -12.56 13.23 -6.97
N ASP A 242 -13.83 13.42 -7.32
CA ASP A 242 -14.62 14.56 -6.82
C ASP A 242 -14.75 14.53 -5.29
N LYS A 243 -14.91 13.35 -4.70
CA LYS A 243 -14.92 13.15 -3.24
C LYS A 243 -13.55 13.46 -2.61
N LEU A 244 -12.47 12.90 -3.17
CA LEU A 244 -11.11 13.11 -2.70
C LEU A 244 -10.66 14.57 -2.81
N GLU A 245 -11.05 15.27 -3.87
CA GLU A 245 -10.79 16.71 -4.03
C GLU A 245 -11.40 17.52 -2.89
N ARG A 246 -12.68 17.28 -2.56
CA ARG A 246 -13.34 17.92 -1.41
C ARG A 246 -12.66 17.60 -0.09
N ASN A 247 -12.21 16.35 0.09
CA ASN A 247 -11.47 15.96 1.29
C ASN A 247 -10.14 16.73 1.40
N LEU A 248 -9.38 16.82 0.31
CA LEU A 248 -8.13 17.58 0.26
C LEU A 248 -8.35 19.07 0.50
N GLU A 249 -9.37 19.68 -0.11
CA GLU A 249 -9.70 21.10 0.09
C GLU A 249 -10.04 21.41 1.54
N THR A 250 -10.83 20.56 2.19
CA THR A 250 -11.15 20.68 3.62
C THR A 250 -9.91 20.54 4.49
N CYS A 251 -8.92 19.74 4.07
CA CYS A 251 -7.63 19.61 4.74
C CYS A 251 -6.65 20.75 4.40
N GLY A 252 -7.04 21.73 3.57
CA GLY A 252 -6.19 22.84 3.14
C GLY A 252 -5.18 22.46 2.05
N SER A 253 -5.50 21.47 1.22
CA SER A 253 -4.70 20.98 0.10
C SER A 253 -5.47 21.08 -1.24
N SER A 254 -5.00 20.46 -2.30
CA SER A 254 -5.71 20.33 -3.59
C SER A 254 -5.16 19.14 -4.39
N MET A 255 -5.85 18.80 -5.48
CA MET A 255 -5.36 17.75 -6.40
C MET A 255 -3.97 18.06 -6.98
N LYS A 256 -3.62 19.34 -7.17
CA LYS A 256 -2.28 19.74 -7.67
C LYS A 256 -1.16 19.48 -6.66
N ASP A 257 -1.50 19.42 -5.38
CA ASP A 257 -0.57 19.22 -4.29
C ASP A 257 -0.36 17.73 -3.96
N VAL A 258 -1.04 16.83 -4.67
CA VAL A 258 -0.88 15.38 -4.50
C VAL A 258 0.52 14.96 -4.95
N VAL A 259 1.21 14.22 -4.10
CA VAL A 259 2.57 13.71 -4.34
C VAL A 259 2.58 12.21 -4.60
N HIS A 260 1.64 11.46 -4.02
CA HIS A 260 1.51 10.03 -4.24
C HIS A 260 0.04 9.60 -4.20
N ALA A 261 -0.30 8.64 -5.04
CA ALA A 261 -1.58 7.94 -5.06
C ALA A 261 -1.36 6.43 -5.01
N THR A 262 -2.11 5.74 -4.16
CA THR A 262 -2.23 4.28 -4.24
C THR A 262 -3.61 3.96 -4.80
N ILE A 263 -3.64 3.23 -5.91
CA ILE A 263 -4.87 2.84 -6.62
C ILE A 263 -5.01 1.32 -6.54
N TYR A 264 -6.04 0.87 -5.88
CA TYR A 264 -6.40 -0.54 -5.79
C TYR A 264 -7.51 -0.84 -6.78
N TYR A 265 -7.33 -1.85 -7.62
CA TYR A 265 -8.27 -2.22 -8.68
C TYR A 265 -8.58 -3.71 -8.67
N SER A 266 -9.80 -4.10 -9.04
CA SER A 266 -10.23 -5.50 -8.98
C SER A 266 -9.64 -6.37 -10.09
N HIS A 267 -9.47 -5.81 -11.29
CA HIS A 267 -8.99 -6.56 -12.45
C HIS A 267 -8.31 -5.63 -13.48
N PRO A 268 -7.21 -6.06 -14.15
CA PRO A 268 -6.54 -5.25 -15.16
C PRO A 268 -7.41 -4.77 -16.33
N LYS A 269 -8.51 -5.46 -16.63
CA LYS A 269 -9.48 -5.00 -17.64
C LYS A 269 -10.07 -3.62 -17.36
N ASN A 270 -10.06 -3.18 -16.09
CA ASN A 270 -10.61 -1.90 -15.65
C ASN A 270 -9.60 -0.74 -15.76
N LEU A 271 -8.33 -1.05 -16.04
CA LEU A 271 -7.25 -0.07 -16.01
C LEU A 271 -7.41 1.03 -17.05
N ALA A 272 -7.91 0.71 -18.25
CA ALA A 272 -8.13 1.71 -19.29
C ALA A 272 -9.14 2.78 -18.85
N GLU A 273 -10.22 2.37 -18.17
CA GLU A 273 -11.24 3.29 -17.64
C GLU A 273 -10.69 4.15 -16.48
N ILE A 274 -9.89 3.54 -15.61
CA ILE A 274 -9.22 4.27 -14.52
C ILE A 274 -8.21 5.25 -15.08
N GLU A 275 -7.43 4.86 -16.10
CA GLU A 275 -6.42 5.70 -16.76
C GLU A 275 -7.02 6.92 -17.43
N GLU A 276 -8.15 6.77 -18.14
CA GLU A 276 -8.84 7.90 -18.73
C GLU A 276 -9.29 8.92 -17.67
N ALA A 277 -9.90 8.47 -16.57
CA ALA A 277 -10.30 9.34 -15.49
C ALA A 277 -9.09 9.97 -14.77
N TRP A 278 -7.97 9.25 -14.67
CA TRP A 278 -6.71 9.72 -14.10
C TRP A 278 -6.11 10.86 -14.93
N ILE A 279 -6.00 10.70 -16.26
CA ILE A 279 -5.48 11.72 -17.18
C ILE A 279 -6.36 12.97 -17.14
N GLU A 280 -7.68 12.81 -17.10
CA GLU A 280 -8.61 13.94 -16.96
C GLU A 280 -8.38 14.72 -15.67
N ARG A 281 -8.06 14.02 -14.56
CA ARG A 281 -7.86 14.65 -13.25
C ARG A 281 -6.44 15.24 -13.07
N PHE A 282 -5.43 14.60 -13.64
CA PHE A 282 -4.02 15.00 -13.56
C PHE A 282 -3.42 15.20 -14.96
N PRO A 283 -3.90 16.15 -15.76
CA PRO A 283 -3.45 16.31 -17.15
C PRO A 283 -1.99 16.78 -17.26
N VAL A 284 -1.48 17.43 -16.21
CA VAL A 284 -0.12 18.00 -16.16
C VAL A 284 0.47 17.70 -14.80
N ASP A 285 1.76 17.34 -14.76
CA ASP A 285 2.52 17.06 -13.54
C ASP A 285 1.81 16.07 -12.59
N PRO A 286 1.47 14.85 -13.07
CA PRO A 286 0.80 13.86 -12.23
C PRO A 286 1.64 13.47 -11.02
N PRO A 287 1.01 13.03 -9.92
CA PRO A 287 1.75 12.43 -8.80
C PRO A 287 2.35 11.08 -9.19
N ALA A 288 3.32 10.59 -8.40
CA ALA A 288 3.68 9.18 -8.42
C ALA A 288 2.46 8.34 -8.03
N ARG A 289 2.30 7.16 -8.61
CA ARG A 289 1.21 6.26 -8.23
C ARG A 289 1.61 4.80 -8.24
N THR A 290 1.06 4.05 -7.29
CA THR A 290 1.17 2.61 -7.26
C THR A 290 -0.16 1.97 -7.61
N MET A 291 -0.15 1.07 -8.61
CA MET A 291 -1.33 0.37 -9.13
C MET A 291 -1.34 -1.07 -8.61
N ILE A 292 -2.26 -1.42 -7.71
CA ILE A 292 -2.26 -2.70 -6.99
C ILE A 292 -3.56 -3.45 -7.28
N PRO A 293 -3.52 -4.66 -7.85
CA PRO A 293 -4.70 -5.51 -7.91
C PRO A 293 -5.04 -6.05 -6.51
N TYR A 294 -6.32 -6.09 -6.17
CA TYR A 294 -6.80 -6.64 -4.92
C TYR A 294 -7.75 -7.83 -5.15
N MET A 295 -8.03 -8.57 -4.09
CA MET A 295 -8.98 -9.69 -4.14
C MET A 295 -10.32 -9.39 -3.45
N GLY A 296 -10.46 -8.25 -2.84
CA GLY A 296 -11.69 -7.76 -2.24
C GLY A 296 -11.47 -6.46 -1.48
N ILE A 297 -12.49 -5.61 -1.50
CA ILE A 297 -12.57 -4.39 -0.69
C ILE A 297 -13.83 -4.43 0.17
N GLY A 298 -13.89 -3.53 1.17
CA GLY A 298 -14.99 -3.53 2.14
C GLY A 298 -16.37 -3.18 1.56
N ILE A 299 -16.44 -2.64 0.35
CA ILE A 299 -17.69 -2.16 -0.27
C ILE A 299 -17.93 -2.87 -1.60
N ARG A 300 -18.94 -3.70 -1.62
CA ARG A 300 -19.30 -4.47 -2.81
C ARG A 300 -19.70 -3.57 -3.99
N GLY A 301 -19.16 -3.86 -5.15
CA GLY A 301 -19.46 -3.16 -6.40
C GLY A 301 -18.68 -1.88 -6.61
N CYS A 302 -17.91 -1.39 -5.63
CA CYS A 302 -17.01 -0.27 -5.81
C CYS A 302 -15.68 -0.73 -6.44
N ASP A 303 -15.23 0.02 -7.44
CA ASP A 303 -13.93 -0.12 -8.08
C ASP A 303 -13.57 1.22 -8.77
N PRO A 304 -12.40 1.83 -8.53
CA PRO A 304 -11.32 1.42 -7.64
C PRO A 304 -11.49 1.90 -6.18
N GLU A 305 -10.52 1.57 -5.32
CA GLU A 305 -10.21 2.31 -4.09
C GLU A 305 -8.97 3.17 -4.31
N ILE A 306 -8.99 4.43 -3.87
CA ILE A 306 -7.87 5.35 -4.03
C ILE A 306 -7.53 6.03 -2.71
N ALA A 307 -6.25 6.05 -2.38
CA ALA A 307 -5.70 6.79 -1.26
C ALA A 307 -4.63 7.77 -1.73
N LEU A 308 -4.63 8.97 -1.17
CA LEU A 308 -3.73 10.05 -1.57
C LEU A 308 -2.83 10.49 -0.43
N VAL A 309 -1.60 10.89 -0.79
CA VAL A 309 -0.71 11.70 0.04
C VAL A 309 -0.52 13.03 -0.68
N ALA A 310 -0.75 14.13 0.01
CA ALA A 310 -0.69 15.47 -0.55
C ALA A 310 0.02 16.45 0.40
N LEU A 311 0.36 17.63 -0.10
CA LEU A 311 0.95 18.72 0.66
C LEU A 311 -0.09 19.82 0.93
N LYS A 312 0.03 20.50 2.04
CA LYS A 312 -0.81 21.70 2.34
C LYS A 312 -0.44 22.85 1.43
N LYS A 313 -1.45 23.58 0.96
CA LYS A 313 -1.26 24.82 0.22
C LYS A 313 -0.42 25.82 1.03
N GLY A 314 0.60 26.39 0.41
CA GLY A 314 1.46 27.37 1.05
C GLY A 314 2.42 26.81 2.10
N GLY A 315 2.50 25.50 2.28
CA GLY A 315 3.50 24.83 3.10
C GLY A 315 4.94 25.03 2.60
N LYS A 316 5.90 24.72 3.45
CA LYS A 316 7.34 24.83 3.12
C LYS A 316 7.78 23.67 2.22
N THR A 317 7.20 22.48 2.45
CA THR A 317 7.47 21.28 1.66
C THR A 317 7.04 21.48 0.21
N LYS A 318 7.89 21.09 -0.74
CA LYS A 318 7.63 21.23 -2.17
C LYS A 318 7.60 19.89 -2.86
N LYS A 319 6.76 19.77 -3.87
CA LYS A 319 6.71 18.65 -4.81
C LYS A 319 7.79 18.84 -5.90
N GLN A 320 8.52 17.77 -6.19
CA GLN A 320 9.46 17.70 -7.31
C GLN A 320 9.26 16.40 -8.06
N THR A 321 8.91 16.51 -9.33
CA THR A 321 8.75 15.36 -10.24
C THR A 321 10.12 14.85 -10.68
N ILE A 322 10.34 13.54 -10.61
CA ILE A 322 11.59 12.86 -10.96
C ILE A 322 11.36 12.00 -12.21
N MET A 323 12.09 12.32 -13.28
CA MET A 323 12.26 11.48 -14.47
C MET A 323 13.74 11.15 -14.59
N ALA A 324 14.09 9.88 -14.48
CA ALA A 324 15.48 9.43 -14.48
C ALA A 324 15.93 9.02 -15.89
N ASP A 325 17.09 9.47 -16.31
CA ASP A 325 17.71 9.06 -17.57
C ASP A 325 18.08 7.57 -17.53
N GLY A 326 17.86 6.87 -18.63
CA GLY A 326 18.17 5.45 -18.77
C GLY A 326 17.23 4.51 -18.02
N VAL A 327 16.08 5.01 -17.55
CA VAL A 327 14.93 4.24 -17.11
C VAL A 327 13.87 4.29 -18.20
N GLY A 328 13.23 3.16 -18.51
CA GLY A 328 12.16 3.08 -19.50
C GLY A 328 10.96 3.96 -19.12
N ALA A 329 10.19 4.41 -20.12
CA ALA A 329 9.00 5.21 -19.85
C ALA A 329 7.99 4.45 -18.98
N PRO A 330 7.37 5.09 -17.97
CA PRO A 330 6.30 4.48 -17.20
C PRO A 330 5.17 3.97 -18.11
N ILE A 331 4.51 2.88 -17.71
CA ILE A 331 3.42 2.28 -18.48
C ILE A 331 2.20 3.21 -18.52
N GLY A 332 1.94 3.94 -17.44
CA GLY A 332 0.83 4.87 -17.31
C GLY A 332 1.25 6.33 -17.32
N HIS A 333 0.26 7.22 -17.18
CA HIS A 333 0.48 8.67 -17.10
C HIS A 333 1.00 9.07 -15.70
N GLU A 334 2.29 8.88 -15.46
CA GLU A 334 2.96 9.08 -14.16
C GLU A 334 4.45 9.37 -14.33
N PRO A 335 5.13 10.01 -13.38
CA PRO A 335 6.59 10.11 -13.34
C PRO A 335 7.21 8.81 -12.82
N HIS A 336 8.56 8.68 -12.87
CA HIS A 336 9.25 7.59 -12.20
C HIS A 336 9.12 7.68 -10.67
N ALA A 337 9.16 8.89 -10.13
CA ALA A 337 8.97 9.17 -8.71
C ALA A 337 8.60 10.65 -8.48
N VAL A 338 8.15 10.94 -7.27
CA VAL A 338 7.97 12.31 -6.76
C VAL A 338 8.72 12.45 -5.44
N LYS A 339 9.65 13.43 -5.38
CA LYS A 339 10.23 13.88 -4.12
C LYS A 339 9.33 14.93 -3.48
N ALA A 340 9.08 14.78 -2.18
CA ALA A 340 8.38 15.77 -1.37
C ALA A 340 9.03 15.84 0.01
N GLY A 341 9.58 16.99 0.37
CA GLY A 341 10.42 17.10 1.56
C GLY A 341 11.51 16.04 1.56
N ASP A 342 11.61 15.29 2.64
CA ASP A 342 12.61 14.22 2.80
C ASP A 342 12.16 12.88 2.25
N LEU A 343 10.97 12.76 1.67
CA LEU A 343 10.46 11.50 1.14
C LEU A 343 10.53 11.46 -0.39
N LEU A 344 10.86 10.28 -0.91
CA LEU A 344 10.80 9.94 -2.32
C LEU A 344 9.76 8.83 -2.51
N PHE A 345 8.66 9.17 -3.17
CA PHE A 345 7.59 8.25 -3.53
C PHE A 345 7.82 7.73 -4.94
N PHE A 346 7.94 6.43 -5.11
CA PHE A 346 8.08 5.83 -6.42
C PHE A 346 6.71 5.55 -7.03
N SER A 347 6.60 5.66 -8.35
CA SER A 347 5.50 5.02 -9.07
C SER A 347 5.70 3.51 -9.07
N THR A 348 4.71 2.74 -9.51
CA THR A 348 4.75 1.28 -9.51
C THR A 348 6.09 0.76 -10.04
N GLN A 349 6.82 0.03 -9.23
CA GLN A 349 8.03 -0.63 -9.65
C GLN A 349 7.69 -2.04 -10.15
N ILE A 350 7.77 -2.23 -11.46
CA ILE A 350 7.44 -3.47 -12.16
C ILE A 350 8.55 -3.77 -13.19
N ALA A 351 8.71 -5.03 -13.54
CA ALA A 351 9.85 -5.48 -14.33
C ALA A 351 9.69 -5.25 -15.85
N GLY A 352 9.39 -4.03 -16.25
CA GLY A 352 9.27 -3.65 -17.66
C GLY A 352 8.83 -2.20 -17.83
N ASP A 353 8.57 -1.84 -19.07
CA ASP A 353 8.15 -0.52 -19.50
C ASP A 353 7.16 -0.62 -20.67
N THR A 354 6.94 0.46 -21.40
CA THR A 354 6.07 0.49 -22.59
C THR A 354 6.52 -0.43 -23.72
N ASN A 355 7.74 -0.99 -23.67
CA ASN A 355 8.23 -2.00 -24.62
C ASN A 355 7.95 -3.43 -24.16
N GLY A 356 7.42 -3.62 -22.96
CA GLY A 356 7.06 -4.90 -22.39
C GLY A 356 7.98 -5.37 -21.27
N LEU A 357 7.92 -6.67 -20.98
CA LEU A 357 8.66 -7.30 -19.89
C LEU A 357 10.17 -7.27 -20.15
N CYS A 358 10.96 -7.12 -19.09
CA CYS A 358 12.42 -7.12 -19.12
C CYS A 358 13.00 -8.42 -19.70
N ALA A 359 14.22 -8.31 -20.23
CA ALA A 359 14.96 -9.49 -20.72
C ALA A 359 15.19 -10.52 -19.59
N GLY A 360 14.95 -11.78 -19.89
CA GLY A 360 15.04 -12.88 -18.91
C GLY A 360 13.88 -12.95 -17.91
N GLY A 361 12.92 -12.02 -17.98
CA GLY A 361 11.76 -11.99 -17.10
C GLY A 361 10.74 -13.13 -17.31
N LYS A 362 10.87 -13.88 -18.41
CA LYS A 362 10.14 -15.15 -18.67
C LYS A 362 11.13 -16.26 -19.00
N ARG A 363 10.78 -17.49 -18.69
CA ARG A 363 11.48 -18.67 -19.19
C ARG A 363 11.18 -18.84 -20.67
N ALA A 364 12.16 -19.31 -21.44
CA ALA A 364 11.95 -19.64 -22.84
C ALA A 364 10.99 -20.84 -22.97
N GLU A 365 10.10 -20.80 -23.94
CA GLU A 365 9.11 -21.89 -24.16
C GLU A 365 9.77 -23.23 -24.43
N GLU A 366 10.92 -23.21 -25.10
CA GLU A 366 11.71 -24.41 -25.42
C GLU A 366 12.42 -25.01 -24.20
N TYR A 367 12.63 -24.19 -23.14
CA TYR A 367 13.32 -24.56 -21.90
C TYR A 367 12.56 -24.11 -20.66
N PRO A 368 11.32 -24.58 -20.44
CA PRO A 368 10.41 -24.03 -19.44
C PRO A 368 10.85 -24.25 -17.99
N TRP A 369 11.87 -25.06 -17.76
CA TRP A 369 12.40 -25.39 -16.44
C TRP A 369 13.74 -24.69 -16.14
N TYR A 370 14.29 -23.94 -17.09
CA TYR A 370 15.57 -23.26 -16.92
C TYR A 370 15.38 -21.75 -16.80
N GLY A 371 16.26 -21.13 -16.01
CA GLY A 371 16.23 -19.70 -15.73
C GLY A 371 15.53 -19.33 -14.43
N LEU A 372 15.84 -18.16 -13.95
CA LEU A 372 15.34 -17.57 -12.71
C LEU A 372 14.62 -16.24 -13.00
N PRO A 373 13.39 -16.30 -13.54
CA PRO A 373 12.68 -15.10 -14.01
C PRO A 373 12.40 -14.10 -12.91
N ALA A 374 12.05 -14.54 -11.69
CA ALA A 374 11.79 -13.62 -10.59
C ALA A 374 13.05 -12.88 -10.13
N ARG A 375 14.23 -13.55 -10.20
CA ARG A 375 15.53 -12.89 -9.97
C ARG A 375 15.81 -11.83 -11.04
N ALA A 376 15.62 -12.16 -12.32
CA ALA A 376 15.83 -11.22 -13.42
C ALA A 376 14.91 -9.99 -13.31
N GLN A 377 13.65 -10.23 -12.96
CA GLN A 377 12.67 -9.17 -12.72
C GLN A 377 13.07 -8.27 -11.54
N MET A 378 13.50 -8.85 -10.42
CA MET A 378 13.93 -8.07 -9.24
C MET A 378 15.18 -7.26 -9.55
N ASN A 379 16.18 -7.84 -10.22
CA ASN A 379 17.40 -7.13 -10.62
C ASN A 379 17.07 -5.93 -11.52
N PHE A 380 16.20 -6.12 -12.54
CA PHE A 380 15.77 -5.04 -13.43
C PHE A 380 15.11 -3.89 -12.64
N ILE A 381 14.20 -4.22 -11.72
CA ILE A 381 13.54 -3.22 -10.88
C ILE A 381 14.58 -2.45 -10.06
N LEU A 382 15.50 -3.15 -9.39
CA LEU A 382 16.48 -2.52 -8.49
C LEU A 382 17.50 -1.67 -9.22
N GLU A 383 17.92 -2.05 -10.43
CA GLU A 383 18.75 -1.21 -11.31
C GLU A 383 18.04 0.10 -11.68
N ASN A 384 16.74 0.06 -11.98
CA ASN A 384 15.95 1.25 -12.26
C ASN A 384 15.72 2.11 -11.00
N VAL A 385 15.42 1.49 -9.88
CA VAL A 385 15.26 2.17 -8.58
C VAL A 385 16.54 2.92 -8.22
N ALA A 386 17.74 2.32 -8.43
CA ALA A 386 19.02 2.97 -8.18
C ALA A 386 19.18 4.25 -9.02
N LYS A 387 18.85 4.20 -10.32
CA LYS A 387 18.90 5.37 -11.22
C LYS A 387 17.91 6.46 -10.81
N VAL A 388 16.71 6.08 -10.39
CA VAL A 388 15.69 7.04 -9.89
C VAL A 388 16.15 7.69 -8.59
N CYS A 389 16.76 6.93 -7.66
CA CYS A 389 17.37 7.48 -6.46
C CYS A 389 18.46 8.48 -6.78
N GLU A 390 19.36 8.15 -7.71
CA GLU A 390 20.44 9.04 -8.15
C GLU A 390 19.90 10.34 -8.76
N ALA A 391 18.89 10.25 -9.63
CA ALA A 391 18.22 11.41 -10.22
C ALA A 391 17.52 12.29 -9.19
N ALA A 392 17.06 11.71 -8.08
CA ALA A 392 16.44 12.42 -6.97
C ALA A 392 17.48 13.02 -5.97
N GLY A 393 18.76 12.69 -6.10
CA GLY A 393 19.83 13.15 -5.19
C GLY A 393 20.01 12.26 -3.94
N THR A 394 19.59 11.00 -4.01
CA THR A 394 19.73 10.00 -2.93
C THR A 394 20.37 8.72 -3.46
N SER A 395 20.31 7.64 -2.71
CA SER A 395 20.83 6.33 -3.10
C SER A 395 19.85 5.20 -2.72
N ILE A 396 20.04 4.03 -3.34
CA ILE A 396 19.16 2.87 -3.10
C ILE A 396 19.21 2.41 -1.64
N GLU A 397 20.32 2.61 -0.93
CA GLU A 397 20.46 2.29 0.50
C GLU A 397 19.51 3.11 1.38
N ASN A 398 18.97 4.21 0.84
CA ASN A 398 18.01 5.07 1.54
C ASN A 398 16.55 4.67 1.30
N ILE A 399 16.27 3.56 0.64
CA ILE A 399 14.92 2.99 0.62
C ILE A 399 14.54 2.61 2.05
N CYS A 400 13.40 3.09 2.51
CA CYS A 400 12.90 2.87 3.88
C CYS A 400 11.84 1.78 3.96
N ARG A 401 10.94 1.75 2.97
CA ARG A 401 9.80 0.84 2.94
C ARG A 401 9.68 0.17 1.58
N ARG A 402 9.34 -1.13 1.63
CA ARG A 402 8.92 -1.94 0.50
C ARG A 402 7.61 -2.63 0.82
N GLN A 403 6.58 -2.46 -0.01
CA GLN A 403 5.48 -3.42 -0.11
C GLN A 403 5.66 -4.20 -1.41
N ALA A 404 5.64 -5.51 -1.33
CA ALA A 404 5.82 -6.41 -2.46
C ALA A 404 4.55 -7.25 -2.68
N PHE A 405 4.01 -7.18 -3.88
CA PHE A 405 2.77 -7.81 -4.28
C PHE A 405 3.06 -8.90 -5.31
N HIS A 406 3.10 -10.15 -4.86
CA HIS A 406 3.39 -11.32 -5.68
C HIS A 406 2.13 -11.90 -6.31
N THR A 407 2.23 -12.33 -7.55
CA THR A 407 1.15 -13.09 -8.21
C THR A 407 1.04 -14.50 -7.63
N ASP A 408 2.17 -15.06 -7.21
CA ASP A 408 2.30 -16.37 -6.58
C ASP A 408 3.56 -16.40 -5.71
N PHE A 409 3.49 -17.01 -4.51
CA PHE A 409 4.64 -17.13 -3.62
C PHE A 409 5.68 -18.15 -4.07
N ASP A 410 5.41 -18.97 -5.07
CA ASP A 410 6.44 -19.80 -5.70
C ASP A 410 7.62 -18.98 -6.25
N TRP A 411 7.38 -17.70 -6.59
CA TRP A 411 8.40 -16.77 -7.07
C TRP A 411 9.12 -16.00 -5.95
N PHE A 412 8.68 -16.16 -4.70
CA PHE A 412 9.18 -15.34 -3.60
C PHE A 412 10.67 -15.56 -3.33
N MET A 413 11.11 -16.83 -3.24
CA MET A 413 12.50 -17.14 -2.86
C MET A 413 13.53 -16.62 -3.86
N GLU A 414 13.22 -16.68 -5.15
CA GLU A 414 14.12 -16.13 -6.18
C GLU A 414 14.21 -14.60 -6.08
N SER A 415 13.07 -13.93 -5.87
CA SER A 415 12.99 -12.47 -5.80
C SER A 415 13.66 -11.92 -4.54
N ILE A 416 13.45 -12.56 -3.37
CA ILE A 416 14.00 -12.10 -2.10
C ILE A 416 15.52 -12.35 -2.00
N ASP A 417 16.03 -13.41 -2.62
CA ASP A 417 17.47 -13.66 -2.70
C ASP A 417 18.19 -12.53 -3.47
N GLU A 418 17.60 -12.05 -4.56
CA GLU A 418 18.14 -10.91 -5.30
C GLU A 418 18.01 -9.60 -4.53
N TRP A 419 16.88 -9.35 -3.89
CA TRP A 419 16.69 -8.21 -2.99
C TRP A 419 17.76 -8.16 -1.90
N ALA A 420 18.04 -9.29 -1.24
CA ALA A 420 19.03 -9.38 -0.15
C ALA A 420 20.45 -9.00 -0.60
N ARG A 421 20.80 -9.22 -1.87
CA ARG A 421 22.11 -8.83 -2.42
C ARG A 421 22.29 -7.33 -2.53
N HIS A 422 21.20 -6.60 -2.80
CA HIS A 422 21.22 -5.14 -2.88
C HIS A 422 21.17 -4.48 -1.50
N PHE A 423 20.62 -5.17 -0.49
CA PHE A 423 20.48 -4.67 0.88
C PHE A 423 21.12 -5.62 1.90
N PRO A 424 22.46 -5.81 1.85
CA PRO A 424 23.15 -6.76 2.73
C PRO A 424 23.21 -6.31 4.19
N LYS A 425 22.96 -5.02 4.44
CA LYS A 425 23.00 -4.41 5.77
C LYS A 425 21.80 -3.49 5.94
N ASP A 426 21.16 -3.55 7.11
CA ASP A 426 20.05 -2.68 7.47
C ASP A 426 18.97 -2.57 6.37
N PRO A 427 18.43 -3.72 5.87
CA PRO A 427 17.49 -3.71 4.77
C PRO A 427 16.23 -2.90 5.11
N PRO A 428 15.53 -2.35 4.10
CA PRO A 428 14.25 -1.65 4.33
C PRO A 428 13.25 -2.50 5.10
N CYS A 429 12.31 -1.88 5.78
CA CYS A 429 11.15 -2.60 6.28
C CYS A 429 10.30 -3.13 5.10
N SER A 430 9.64 -4.25 5.30
CA SER A 430 8.95 -4.95 4.21
C SER A 430 7.61 -5.52 4.65
N THR A 431 6.65 -5.44 3.73
CA THR A 431 5.37 -6.16 3.73
C THR A 431 5.35 -7.00 2.45
N THR A 432 5.02 -8.28 2.53
CA THR A 432 5.04 -9.16 1.35
C THR A 432 3.76 -9.98 1.28
N LEU A 433 3.04 -9.83 0.17
CA LEU A 433 1.68 -10.29 -0.01
C LEU A 433 1.52 -11.10 -1.29
N GLU A 434 0.72 -12.15 -1.25
CA GLU A 434 0.24 -12.82 -2.45
C GLU A 434 -1.13 -12.28 -2.82
N ILE A 435 -1.21 -11.65 -3.99
CA ILE A 435 -2.44 -11.04 -4.49
C ILE A 435 -3.11 -11.86 -5.60
N GLY A 436 -2.43 -12.89 -6.09
CA GLY A 436 -2.82 -13.62 -7.29
C GLY A 436 -2.83 -12.71 -8.54
N GLY A 437 -2.24 -13.15 -9.64
CA GLY A 437 -2.21 -12.35 -10.89
C GLY A 437 -3.60 -12.16 -11.53
N PRO A 438 -3.71 -11.55 -12.70
CA PRO A 438 -2.60 -10.94 -13.41
C PRO A 438 -2.29 -9.53 -12.92
N LEU A 439 -1.06 -9.08 -13.15
CA LEU A 439 -0.66 -7.68 -13.03
C LEU A 439 -0.95 -6.93 -14.34
N HIS A 440 -0.74 -5.62 -14.34
CA HIS A 440 -0.96 -4.76 -15.51
C HIS A 440 0.14 -4.87 -16.59
N LEU A 441 1.21 -5.64 -16.33
CA LEU A 441 2.22 -6.02 -17.30
C LEU A 441 2.22 -7.54 -17.46
N ASP A 442 1.97 -8.02 -18.67
CA ASP A 442 1.95 -9.45 -18.93
C ASP A 442 3.30 -10.13 -18.63
N GLY A 443 3.25 -11.21 -17.87
CA GLY A 443 4.43 -11.95 -17.43
C GLY A 443 5.16 -11.35 -16.23
N ALA A 444 4.74 -10.21 -15.70
CA ALA A 444 5.25 -9.72 -14.43
C ALA A 444 4.80 -10.64 -13.28
N LEU A 445 5.75 -11.01 -12.42
CA LEU A 445 5.54 -11.96 -11.32
C LEU A 445 5.23 -11.26 -10.00
N PHE A 446 5.62 -10.00 -9.89
CA PHE A 446 5.36 -9.14 -8.74
C PHE A 446 5.52 -7.67 -9.13
N LEU A 447 5.04 -6.80 -8.27
CA LEU A 447 5.32 -5.37 -8.28
C LEU A 447 5.71 -4.89 -6.89
N LEU A 448 6.42 -3.75 -6.82
CA LEU A 448 6.81 -3.12 -5.56
C LEU A 448 6.22 -1.71 -5.45
N ASP A 449 5.79 -1.36 -4.25
CA ASP A 449 5.56 0.01 -3.80
C ASP A 449 6.69 0.41 -2.85
N LEU A 450 7.41 1.47 -3.19
CA LEU A 450 8.62 1.88 -2.49
C LEU A 450 8.51 3.32 -1.98
N ILE A 451 9.04 3.54 -0.78
CA ILE A 451 9.30 4.88 -0.25
C ILE A 451 10.77 4.97 0.16
N GLY A 452 11.45 5.98 -0.35
CA GLY A 452 12.84 6.31 -0.02
C GLY A 452 12.94 7.55 0.87
N TYR A 453 14.09 7.69 1.53
CA TYR A 453 14.49 8.89 2.26
C TYR A 453 15.44 9.71 1.39
N CYS A 454 15.11 10.97 1.20
CA CYS A 454 15.83 11.88 0.32
C CYS A 454 15.85 13.30 0.94
N PRO A 455 16.61 13.51 2.05
CA PRO A 455 16.64 14.80 2.72
C PRO A 455 17.23 15.86 1.80
N ASP A 456 16.79 17.11 1.97
CA ASP A 456 17.45 18.26 1.36
C ASP A 456 18.88 18.41 1.94
N GLU A 457 19.83 18.91 1.13
CA GLU A 457 21.22 19.11 1.54
C GLU A 457 21.38 20.20 2.63
#